data_3210f933d3a8a441fb1c572a3909325e
#
_entry.id   3210f933d3a8a441fb1c572a3909325e
#
_cell.length_a   1.000
_cell.length_b   1.000
_cell.length_c   1.000
_cell.angle_alpha   90.00
_cell.angle_beta   90.00
_cell.angle_gamma   90.00
#
_symmetry.space_group_name_H-M   'P 1'
#
loop_
_entity.id
_entity.type
_entity.pdbx_description
1 polymer ?
#
loop_
_entity_poly.entity_id
_entity_poly.type
_entity_poly.pdbx_seq_one_letter_code
_entity_poly.pdbx_strand_id
1 'polypeptide(L)'
;NNSIEENLKNIELVNNHGKGKKLIICSTAPKNVVERAMDVGFDAYWWAPLVDNPNQSESITRTIVNETNLPAMNTGGTVGTAAWVFALTTLKIPKIAVVGMDLGYYKSDTSYLQTQTYHSLKEKVGEENIQDYFPEFTYQATGESFFTDPTYYWYRNNMLDLISSSGSIVYNCTGGGTLTGPSVECVEIEKFCELNN
;
A
#
# COMPACT_ATOMS: atom_id res chain seq x y z
N ASN A 1 -23.07 6.96 -5.71
CA ASN A 1 -22.95 8.22 -6.47
C ASN A 1 -21.74 9.07 -6.07
N ASN A 2 -21.35 9.07 -4.78
CA ASN A 2 -20.16 9.83 -4.31
C ASN A 2 -18.86 9.42 -5.01
N SER A 3 -18.70 8.14 -5.37
CA SER A 3 -17.49 7.64 -6.02
C SER A 3 -17.25 8.20 -7.44
N ILE A 4 -18.30 8.51 -8.19
CA ILE A 4 -18.19 9.07 -9.55
C ILE A 4 -17.80 10.55 -9.47
N GLU A 5 -18.41 11.32 -8.58
CA GLU A 5 -18.07 12.74 -8.38
C GLU A 5 -16.65 12.90 -7.85
N GLU A 6 -16.22 12.04 -6.94
CA GLU A 6 -14.86 12.04 -6.39
C GLU A 6 -13.83 11.67 -7.47
N ASN A 7 -14.13 10.67 -8.30
CA ASN A 7 -13.28 10.32 -9.44
C ASN A 7 -13.17 11.46 -10.46
N LEU A 8 -14.28 12.18 -10.74
CA LEU A 8 -14.25 13.33 -11.64
C LEU A 8 -13.42 14.49 -11.08
N LYS A 9 -13.53 14.77 -9.78
CA LYS A 9 -12.67 15.76 -9.11
C LYS A 9 -11.19 15.38 -9.19
N ASN A 10 -10.86 14.11 -8.95
CA ASN A 10 -9.51 13.62 -9.07
C ASN A 10 -8.96 13.74 -10.49
N ILE A 11 -9.78 13.47 -11.51
CA ILE A 11 -9.41 13.66 -12.91
C ILE A 11 -9.14 15.15 -13.20
N GLU A 12 -9.95 16.06 -12.70
CA GLU A 12 -9.75 17.50 -12.84
C GLU A 12 -8.47 17.98 -12.16
N LEU A 13 -8.20 17.52 -10.94
CA LEU A 13 -6.96 17.82 -10.22
C LEU A 13 -5.73 17.35 -11.00
N VAL A 14 -5.77 16.13 -11.53
CA VAL A 14 -4.71 15.58 -12.37
C VAL A 14 -4.47 16.46 -13.60
N ASN A 15 -5.53 16.87 -14.30
CA ASN A 15 -5.44 17.73 -15.49
C ASN A 15 -4.81 19.09 -15.19
N ASN A 16 -5.21 19.70 -14.07
CA ASN A 16 -4.81 21.07 -13.73
C ASN A 16 -3.42 21.13 -13.10
N HIS A 17 -2.98 20.05 -12.44
CA HIS A 17 -1.79 20.08 -11.60
C HIS A 17 -0.72 19.04 -11.94
N GLY A 18 -0.98 18.12 -12.88
CA GLY A 18 -0.06 17.01 -13.19
C GLY A 18 1.16 17.42 -14.00
N LYS A 19 1.06 18.47 -14.83
CA LYS A 19 2.13 18.89 -15.73
C LYS A 19 3.43 19.17 -15.00
N GLY A 20 4.51 18.47 -15.39
CA GLY A 20 5.85 18.60 -14.82
C GLY A 20 5.98 18.03 -13.39
N LYS A 21 4.95 17.37 -12.87
CA LYS A 21 5.06 16.61 -11.62
C LYS A 21 5.70 15.26 -11.88
N LYS A 22 6.55 14.82 -10.95
CA LYS A 22 7.18 13.50 -11.00
C LYS A 22 6.17 12.41 -10.68
N LEU A 23 6.08 11.41 -11.54
CA LEU A 23 5.21 10.25 -11.39
C LEU A 23 6.04 8.97 -11.33
N ILE A 24 6.00 8.27 -10.22
CA ILE A 24 6.63 6.96 -10.06
C ILE A 24 5.60 5.91 -10.47
N ILE A 25 5.77 5.31 -11.65
CA ILE A 25 4.75 4.48 -12.28
C ILE A 25 5.25 3.04 -12.53
N CYS A 26 4.40 2.07 -12.18
CA CYS A 26 4.67 0.65 -12.43
C CYS A 26 4.45 0.30 -13.90
N SER A 27 5.31 -0.55 -14.46
CA SER A 27 5.18 -1.06 -15.83
C SER A 27 3.88 -1.85 -16.09
N THR A 28 3.22 -2.31 -15.03
CA THR A 28 1.92 -3.00 -15.12
C THR A 28 0.71 -2.06 -15.02
N ALA A 29 0.93 -0.74 -14.95
CA ALA A 29 -0.17 0.22 -14.93
C ALA A 29 -1.04 0.09 -16.19
N PRO A 30 -2.38 0.19 -16.07
CA PRO A 30 -3.28 0.10 -17.22
C PRO A 30 -2.93 1.14 -18.30
N LYS A 31 -3.03 0.73 -19.56
CA LYS A 31 -2.66 1.56 -20.71
C LYS A 31 -3.33 2.95 -20.70
N ASN A 32 -4.62 3.00 -20.40
CA ASN A 32 -5.37 4.26 -20.32
C ASN A 32 -4.85 5.20 -19.21
N VAL A 33 -4.35 4.66 -18.10
CA VAL A 33 -3.73 5.46 -17.02
C VAL A 33 -2.41 6.06 -17.50
N VAL A 34 -1.61 5.24 -18.19
CA VAL A 34 -0.33 5.67 -18.78
C VAL A 34 -0.55 6.77 -19.81
N GLU A 35 -1.43 6.54 -20.80
CA GLU A 35 -1.78 7.52 -21.84
C GLU A 35 -2.23 8.83 -21.20
N ARG A 36 -3.11 8.75 -20.21
CA ARG A 36 -3.58 9.94 -19.48
C ARG A 36 -2.44 10.69 -18.79
N ALA A 37 -1.54 9.99 -18.12
CA ALA A 37 -0.40 10.61 -17.47
C ALA A 37 0.52 11.32 -18.45
N MET A 38 0.77 10.71 -19.62
CA MET A 38 1.58 11.32 -20.69
C MET A 38 0.90 12.54 -21.29
N ASP A 39 -0.39 12.46 -21.58
CA ASP A 39 -1.17 13.58 -22.16
C ASP A 39 -1.20 14.81 -21.23
N VAL A 40 -1.27 14.59 -19.94
CA VAL A 40 -1.21 15.68 -18.94
C VAL A 40 0.21 16.26 -18.83
N GLY A 41 1.24 15.50 -19.19
CA GLY A 41 2.65 15.94 -19.14
C GLY A 41 3.32 15.70 -17.79
N PHE A 42 3.02 14.58 -17.16
CA PHE A 42 3.82 14.11 -16.03
C PHE A 42 5.25 13.75 -16.46
N ASP A 43 6.20 13.96 -15.57
CA ASP A 43 7.57 13.47 -15.68
C ASP A 43 7.63 12.05 -15.07
N ALA A 44 7.50 11.03 -15.92
CA ALA A 44 7.30 9.64 -15.50
C ALA A 44 8.63 8.89 -15.28
N TYR A 45 8.73 8.24 -14.11
CA TYR A 45 9.81 7.36 -13.72
C TYR A 45 9.27 5.94 -13.57
N TRP A 46 9.75 5.04 -14.39
CA TRP A 46 9.23 3.69 -14.52
C TRP A 46 9.97 2.69 -13.65
N TRP A 47 9.25 1.71 -13.16
CA TRP A 47 9.79 0.56 -12.45
C TRP A 47 9.00 -0.71 -12.79
N ALA A 48 9.61 -1.89 -12.60
CA ALA A 48 8.98 -3.18 -12.78
C ALA A 48 8.66 -3.85 -11.42
N PRO A 49 7.55 -4.58 -11.28
CA PRO A 49 7.28 -5.32 -10.05
C PRO A 49 8.24 -6.51 -9.93
N LEU A 50 8.72 -6.74 -8.71
CA LEU A 50 9.46 -7.96 -8.39
C LEU A 50 8.43 -9.04 -8.06
N VAL A 51 8.16 -9.94 -9.01
CA VAL A 51 7.09 -10.94 -8.93
C VAL A 51 7.59 -12.33 -8.53
N ASP A 52 8.89 -12.58 -8.68
CA ASP A 52 9.55 -13.83 -8.33
C ASP A 52 11.02 -13.59 -7.96
N ASN A 53 11.73 -14.66 -7.58
CA ASN A 53 13.16 -14.57 -7.30
C ASN A 53 13.96 -14.44 -8.59
N PRO A 54 14.61 -13.28 -8.87
CA PRO A 54 15.33 -13.03 -10.10
C PRO A 54 16.55 -13.94 -10.33
N ASN A 55 16.99 -14.68 -9.30
CA ASN A 55 18.11 -15.61 -9.40
C ASN A 55 17.70 -17.00 -9.92
N GLN A 56 16.40 -17.28 -10.03
CA GLN A 56 15.90 -18.53 -10.63
C GLN A 56 16.07 -18.52 -12.16
N SER A 57 16.27 -19.71 -12.78
CA SER A 57 16.55 -19.84 -14.22
C SER A 57 15.43 -19.28 -15.10
N GLU A 58 14.16 -19.44 -14.71
CA GLU A 58 12.97 -19.02 -15.46
C GLU A 58 12.25 -17.82 -14.85
N SER A 59 13.02 -16.92 -14.19
CA SER A 59 12.44 -15.74 -13.54
C SER A 59 11.78 -14.79 -14.53
N ILE A 60 10.53 -14.48 -14.30
CA ILE A 60 9.75 -13.47 -15.01
C ILE A 60 10.33 -12.07 -14.72
N THR A 61 10.67 -11.79 -13.46
CA THR A 61 11.30 -10.53 -13.05
C THR A 61 12.57 -10.27 -13.83
N ARG A 62 13.46 -11.29 -13.91
CA ARG A 62 14.71 -11.17 -14.67
C ARG A 62 14.46 -10.94 -16.17
N THR A 63 13.48 -11.62 -16.75
CA THR A 63 13.11 -11.42 -18.15
C THR A 63 12.65 -9.98 -18.38
N ILE A 64 11.73 -9.46 -17.56
CA ILE A 64 11.25 -8.07 -17.66
C ILE A 64 12.41 -7.08 -17.53
N VAL A 65 13.26 -7.25 -16.52
CA VAL A 65 14.41 -6.35 -16.28
C VAL A 65 15.37 -6.36 -17.46
N ASN A 66 15.68 -7.53 -18.01
CA ASN A 66 16.59 -7.65 -19.15
C ASN A 66 16.02 -7.02 -20.43
N GLU A 67 14.72 -7.14 -20.68
CA GLU A 67 14.07 -6.59 -21.87
C GLU A 67 13.81 -5.09 -21.77
N THR A 68 13.51 -4.59 -20.57
CA THR A 68 13.10 -3.20 -20.38
C THR A 68 14.17 -2.30 -19.79
N ASN A 69 15.18 -2.89 -19.15
CA ASN A 69 16.19 -2.19 -18.32
C ASN A 69 15.57 -1.36 -17.17
N LEU A 70 14.35 -1.70 -16.72
CA LEU A 70 13.71 -1.05 -15.61
C LEU A 70 14.19 -1.63 -14.28
N PRO A 71 14.34 -0.80 -13.22
CA PRO A 71 14.64 -1.31 -11.90
C PRO A 71 13.45 -2.12 -11.37
N ALA A 72 13.71 -3.30 -10.81
CA ALA A 72 12.68 -4.08 -10.13
C ALA A 72 12.54 -3.65 -8.66
N MET A 73 11.31 -3.57 -8.16
CA MET A 73 11.00 -3.19 -6.79
C MET A 73 10.00 -4.16 -6.14
N ASN A 74 10.30 -4.62 -4.93
CA ASN A 74 9.35 -5.36 -4.11
C ASN A 74 8.38 -4.38 -3.44
N THR A 75 7.10 -4.53 -3.71
CA THR A 75 6.09 -3.54 -3.33
C THR A 75 5.12 -4.03 -2.26
N GLY A 76 5.25 -5.27 -1.79
CA GLY A 76 4.40 -5.80 -0.72
C GLY A 76 2.90 -5.85 -1.04
N GLY A 77 2.51 -5.56 -2.30
CA GLY A 77 1.15 -5.72 -2.81
C GLY A 77 0.26 -4.48 -2.80
N THR A 78 0.68 -3.35 -2.19
CA THR A 78 -0.10 -2.10 -2.21
C THR A 78 0.70 -0.90 -2.69
N VAL A 79 0.01 0.15 -3.14
CA VAL A 79 0.65 1.43 -3.50
C VAL A 79 1.31 2.08 -2.29
N GLY A 80 0.71 1.99 -1.10
CA GLY A 80 1.29 2.52 0.14
C GLY A 80 2.61 1.84 0.50
N THR A 81 2.65 0.51 0.43
CA THR A 81 3.89 -0.26 0.65
C THR A 81 4.94 0.06 -0.41
N ALA A 82 4.52 0.17 -1.69
CA ALA A 82 5.41 0.57 -2.79
C ALA A 82 6.04 1.95 -2.55
N ALA A 83 5.23 2.93 -2.11
CA ALA A 83 5.72 4.28 -1.79
C ALA A 83 6.73 4.25 -0.63
N TRP A 84 6.47 3.47 0.41
CA TRP A 84 7.40 3.29 1.53
C TRP A 84 8.72 2.66 1.07
N VAL A 85 8.66 1.56 0.30
CA VAL A 85 9.86 0.91 -0.25
C VAL A 85 10.66 1.87 -1.11
N PHE A 86 9.99 2.62 -2.00
CA PHE A 86 10.63 3.61 -2.85
C PHE A 86 11.34 4.71 -2.02
N ALA A 87 10.65 5.26 -1.02
CA ALA A 87 11.23 6.27 -0.14
C ALA A 87 12.47 5.74 0.60
N LEU A 88 12.37 4.53 1.16
CA LEU A 88 13.46 3.92 1.91
C LEU A 88 14.65 3.52 1.01
N THR A 89 14.37 2.78 -0.08
CA THR A 89 15.43 2.12 -0.85
C THR A 89 15.99 2.98 -1.96
N THR A 90 15.18 3.80 -2.60
CA THR A 90 15.56 4.64 -3.74
C THR A 90 15.94 6.04 -3.28
N LEU A 91 15.08 6.69 -2.49
CA LEU A 91 15.35 8.04 -2.00
C LEU A 91 16.24 8.06 -0.75
N LYS A 92 16.49 6.90 -0.13
CA LYS A 92 17.32 6.75 1.08
C LYS A 92 16.83 7.60 2.26
N ILE A 93 15.50 7.74 2.39
CA ILE A 93 14.89 8.47 3.51
C ILE A 93 14.99 7.59 4.77
N PRO A 94 15.71 8.03 5.83
CA PRO A 94 15.99 7.17 6.98
C PRO A 94 14.83 7.02 7.95
N LYS A 95 13.89 7.98 7.96
CA LYS A 95 12.73 8.00 8.86
C LYS A 95 11.48 8.34 8.05
N ILE A 96 10.51 7.43 8.06
CA ILE A 96 9.30 7.54 7.25
C ILE A 96 8.08 7.36 8.15
N ALA A 97 7.20 8.38 8.14
CA ALA A 97 5.87 8.25 8.71
C ALA A 97 4.89 7.71 7.66
N VAL A 98 4.04 6.77 8.05
CA VAL A 98 2.89 6.33 7.25
C VAL A 98 1.61 6.88 7.86
N VAL A 99 0.72 7.39 7.00
CA VAL A 99 -0.58 7.95 7.38
C VAL A 99 -1.64 7.34 6.47
N GLY A 100 -2.80 6.97 7.02
CA GLY A 100 -3.88 6.38 6.24
C GLY A 100 -3.61 4.96 5.76
N MET A 101 -2.74 4.21 6.45
CA MET A 101 -2.44 2.81 6.16
C MET A 101 -3.09 1.91 7.21
N ASP A 102 -4.43 1.92 7.24
CA ASP A 102 -5.21 1.19 8.24
C ASP A 102 -5.08 -0.32 8.08
N LEU A 103 -5.09 -0.84 6.86
CA LEU A 103 -5.07 -2.27 6.51
C LEU A 103 -6.11 -3.08 7.29
N GLY A 104 -7.25 -2.46 7.55
CA GLY A 104 -8.33 -3.03 8.33
C GLY A 104 -9.49 -2.06 8.49
N TYR A 105 -10.39 -2.42 9.39
CA TYR A 105 -11.67 -1.76 9.61
C TYR A 105 -11.87 -1.52 11.11
N TYR A 106 -12.53 -0.41 11.47
CA TYR A 106 -13.03 -0.21 12.81
C TYR A 106 -14.08 -1.27 13.16
N LYS A 107 -14.18 -1.65 14.42
CA LYS A 107 -15.16 -2.66 14.88
C LYS A 107 -16.61 -2.27 14.58
N SER A 108 -16.90 -0.99 14.51
CA SER A 108 -18.21 -0.43 14.17
C SER A 108 -18.45 -0.26 12.66
N ASP A 109 -17.41 -0.46 11.83
CA ASP A 109 -17.52 -0.27 10.39
C ASP A 109 -18.17 -1.50 9.74
N THR A 110 -19.11 -1.26 8.84
CA THR A 110 -19.81 -2.28 8.06
C THR A 110 -19.44 -2.23 6.57
N SER A 111 -18.53 -1.35 6.16
CA SER A 111 -18.14 -1.19 4.76
C SER A 111 -17.49 -2.46 4.16
N TYR A 112 -16.84 -3.25 5.00
CA TYR A 112 -16.25 -4.54 4.60
C TYR A 112 -17.28 -5.53 4.02
N LEU A 113 -18.55 -5.45 4.44
CA LEU A 113 -19.64 -6.29 3.94
C LEU A 113 -19.91 -6.10 2.44
N GLN A 114 -19.46 -4.98 1.88
CA GLN A 114 -19.62 -4.65 0.46
C GLN A 114 -18.39 -5.00 -0.37
N THR A 115 -17.33 -5.52 0.24
CA THR A 115 -16.09 -5.86 -0.47
C THR A 115 -16.22 -7.19 -1.24
N GLN A 116 -15.50 -7.28 -2.35
CA GLN A 116 -15.40 -8.54 -3.11
C GLN A 116 -14.83 -9.67 -2.25
N THR A 117 -13.89 -9.36 -1.35
CA THR A 117 -13.30 -10.33 -0.42
C THR A 117 -14.36 -10.95 0.47
N TYR A 118 -15.25 -10.13 1.06
CA TYR A 118 -16.35 -10.62 1.90
C TYR A 118 -17.29 -11.53 1.11
N HIS A 119 -17.75 -11.10 -0.06
CA HIS A 119 -18.66 -11.90 -0.88
C HIS A 119 -18.03 -13.23 -1.31
N SER A 120 -16.78 -13.24 -1.75
CA SER A 120 -16.07 -14.47 -2.14
C SER A 120 -15.85 -15.42 -0.97
N LEU A 121 -15.61 -14.91 0.23
CA LEU A 121 -15.52 -15.74 1.45
C LEU A 121 -16.88 -16.30 1.82
N LYS A 122 -17.93 -15.48 1.84
CA LYS A 122 -19.29 -15.91 2.14
C LYS A 122 -19.74 -17.08 1.26
N GLU A 123 -19.42 -17.01 -0.03
CA GLU A 123 -19.71 -18.11 -0.99
C GLU A 123 -18.93 -19.39 -0.68
N LYS A 124 -17.70 -19.28 -0.18
CA LYS A 124 -16.81 -20.44 0.04
C LYS A 124 -16.99 -21.13 1.38
N VAL A 125 -17.19 -20.34 2.44
CA VAL A 125 -17.15 -20.87 3.83
C VAL A 125 -18.49 -20.75 4.57
N GLY A 126 -19.47 -20.05 4.00
CA GLY A 126 -20.74 -19.75 4.64
C GLY A 126 -20.67 -18.52 5.56
N GLU A 127 -21.81 -17.90 5.80
CA GLU A 127 -21.91 -16.68 6.62
C GLU A 127 -21.56 -16.93 8.09
N GLU A 128 -21.89 -18.13 8.59
CA GLU A 128 -21.65 -18.57 9.96
C GLU A 128 -20.16 -18.74 10.30
N ASN A 129 -19.31 -19.01 9.31
CA ASN A 129 -17.88 -19.24 9.52
C ASN A 129 -17.00 -18.08 9.10
N ILE A 130 -17.60 -17.02 8.53
CA ILE A 130 -16.81 -15.94 7.89
C ILE A 130 -15.98 -15.15 8.91
N GLN A 131 -16.45 -15.02 10.16
CA GLN A 131 -15.77 -14.28 11.20
C GLN A 131 -14.40 -14.87 11.57
N ASP A 132 -14.20 -16.16 11.37
CA ASP A 132 -12.93 -16.84 11.63
C ASP A 132 -11.80 -16.36 10.69
N TYR A 133 -12.18 -15.71 9.59
CA TYR A 133 -11.25 -15.14 8.60
C TYR A 133 -10.98 -13.64 8.79
N PHE A 134 -11.52 -13.04 9.85
CA PHE A 134 -11.36 -11.62 10.16
C PHE A 134 -10.65 -11.43 11.53
N PRO A 135 -9.32 -11.68 11.58
CA PRO A 135 -8.58 -11.53 12.83
C PRO A 135 -8.63 -10.11 13.36
N GLU A 136 -8.70 -10.01 14.69
CA GLU A 136 -8.78 -8.74 15.44
C GLU A 136 -7.40 -8.34 15.94
N PHE A 137 -7.12 -7.05 15.92
CA PHE A 137 -5.88 -6.43 16.37
C PHE A 137 -6.18 -5.25 17.30
N THR A 138 -5.37 -5.08 18.33
CA THR A 138 -5.44 -3.91 19.19
C THR A 138 -4.41 -2.88 18.75
N TYR A 139 -4.85 -1.65 18.45
CA TYR A 139 -3.95 -0.54 18.16
C TYR A 139 -3.33 -0.05 19.47
N GLN A 140 -2.03 -0.18 19.61
CA GLN A 140 -1.33 -0.01 20.89
C GLN A 140 -1.42 1.42 21.47
N ALA A 141 -1.51 2.44 20.62
CA ALA A 141 -1.53 3.82 21.09
C ALA A 141 -2.84 4.22 21.76
N THR A 142 -3.99 3.65 21.32
CA THR A 142 -5.33 4.01 21.86
C THR A 142 -6.00 2.87 22.62
N GLY A 143 -5.56 1.63 22.43
CA GLY A 143 -6.23 0.42 22.94
C GLY A 143 -7.48 0.03 22.16
N GLU A 144 -7.79 0.70 21.04
CA GLU A 144 -8.91 0.37 20.18
C GLU A 144 -8.68 -0.90 19.39
N SER A 145 -9.79 -1.64 19.16
CA SER A 145 -9.78 -2.86 18.38
C SER A 145 -10.18 -2.61 16.93
N PHE A 146 -9.40 -3.21 16.04
CA PHE A 146 -9.61 -3.23 14.60
C PHE A 146 -9.63 -4.68 14.13
N PHE A 147 -10.33 -4.97 13.06
CA PHE A 147 -10.24 -6.25 12.39
C PHE A 147 -9.77 -6.07 10.94
N THR A 148 -9.27 -7.14 10.34
CA THR A 148 -8.80 -7.13 8.94
C THR A 148 -9.40 -8.28 8.17
N ASP A 149 -9.57 -8.10 6.87
CA ASP A 149 -9.92 -9.19 5.96
C ASP A 149 -8.65 -9.93 5.47
N PRO A 150 -8.79 -11.12 4.83
CA PRO A 150 -7.63 -11.87 4.35
C PRO A 150 -6.73 -11.12 3.38
N THR A 151 -7.27 -10.21 2.57
CA THR A 151 -6.51 -9.41 1.61
C THR A 151 -5.65 -8.38 2.33
N TYR A 152 -6.24 -7.61 3.23
CA TYR A 152 -5.51 -6.64 4.05
C TYR A 152 -4.57 -7.32 5.03
N TYR A 153 -4.93 -8.48 5.57
CA TYR A 153 -4.04 -9.29 6.40
C TYR A 153 -2.77 -9.70 5.64
N TRP A 154 -2.90 -10.11 4.39
CA TRP A 154 -1.78 -10.42 3.53
C TRP A 154 -0.90 -9.18 3.25
N TYR A 155 -1.50 -8.04 2.95
CA TYR A 155 -0.76 -6.77 2.74
C TYR A 155 -0.02 -6.34 4.00
N ARG A 156 -0.69 -6.46 5.17
CA ARG A 156 -0.08 -6.17 6.47
C ARG A 156 1.16 -7.01 6.72
N ASN A 157 1.05 -8.31 6.53
CA ASN A 157 2.17 -9.21 6.76
C ASN A 157 3.33 -8.94 5.79
N ASN A 158 3.06 -8.72 4.51
CA ASN A 158 4.08 -8.33 3.55
C ASN A 158 4.79 -7.02 3.96
N MET A 159 4.05 -6.03 4.46
CA MET A 159 4.66 -4.79 4.96
C MET A 159 5.56 -5.06 6.16
N LEU A 160 5.12 -5.86 7.14
CA LEU A 160 5.93 -6.24 8.31
C LEU A 160 7.19 -7.01 7.92
N ASP A 161 7.10 -7.92 6.96
CA ASP A 161 8.27 -8.66 6.44
C ASP A 161 9.28 -7.72 5.76
N LEU A 162 8.80 -6.74 5.00
CA LEU A 162 9.66 -5.72 4.39
C LEU A 162 10.33 -4.82 5.44
N ILE A 163 9.59 -4.40 6.47
CA ILE A 163 10.13 -3.63 7.60
C ILE A 163 11.22 -4.43 8.31
N SER A 164 10.92 -5.68 8.67
CA SER A 164 11.86 -6.56 9.34
C SER A 164 13.13 -6.78 8.51
N SER A 165 12.96 -7.06 7.22
CA SER A 165 14.10 -7.31 6.31
C SER A 165 14.96 -6.07 6.06
N SER A 166 14.38 -4.88 6.17
CA SER A 166 15.10 -3.61 5.96
C SER A 166 15.93 -3.18 7.17
N GLY A 167 15.60 -3.70 8.37
CA GLY A 167 16.15 -3.22 9.63
C GLY A 167 15.72 -1.81 10.03
N SER A 168 14.70 -1.24 9.34
CA SER A 168 14.21 0.12 9.57
C SER A 168 13.06 0.14 10.58
N ILE A 169 12.84 1.29 11.20
CA ILE A 169 11.64 1.57 11.99
C ILE A 169 10.65 2.33 11.11
N VAL A 170 9.38 1.94 11.17
CA VAL A 170 8.27 2.66 10.56
C VAL A 170 7.49 3.37 11.64
N TYR A 171 7.22 4.65 11.44
CA TYR A 171 6.36 5.43 12.31
C TYR A 171 4.93 5.41 11.76
N ASN A 172 4.05 4.65 12.41
CA ASN A 172 2.63 4.61 12.04
C ASN A 172 1.90 5.78 12.70
N CYS A 173 1.63 6.81 11.91
CA CYS A 173 0.90 8.01 12.30
C CYS A 173 -0.55 7.99 11.78
N THR A 174 -1.10 6.82 11.49
CA THR A 174 -2.47 6.68 10.98
C THR A 174 -3.54 6.98 12.04
N GLY A 175 -3.19 6.82 13.34
CA GLY A 175 -4.13 6.98 14.44
C GLY A 175 -5.06 5.78 14.65
N GLY A 176 -4.82 4.66 13.96
CA GLY A 176 -5.63 3.45 14.04
C GLY A 176 -5.13 2.35 13.12
N GLY A 177 -6.00 1.34 12.89
CA GLY A 177 -5.75 0.25 11.96
C GLY A 177 -4.98 -0.93 12.54
N THR A 178 -4.56 -1.82 11.66
CA THR A 178 -3.94 -3.11 12.01
C THR A 178 -2.43 -3.14 11.83
N LEU A 179 -1.81 -2.08 11.29
CA LEU A 179 -0.37 -2.01 11.09
C LEU A 179 0.34 -1.77 12.43
N THR A 180 0.50 -2.83 13.20
CA THR A 180 1.20 -2.88 14.48
C THR A 180 2.11 -4.10 14.50
N GLY A 181 3.22 -4.03 15.24
CA GLY A 181 4.16 -5.15 15.34
C GLY A 181 5.59 -4.70 15.59
N PRO A 182 6.56 -5.62 15.53
CA PRO A 182 7.97 -5.30 15.69
C PRO A 182 8.43 -4.24 14.69
N SER A 183 9.23 -3.28 15.16
CA SER A 183 9.75 -2.16 14.38
C SER A 183 8.67 -1.22 13.75
N VAL A 184 7.43 -1.26 14.27
CA VAL A 184 6.37 -0.28 14.00
C VAL A 184 6.09 0.51 15.26
N GLU A 185 6.37 1.80 15.22
CA GLU A 185 6.08 2.75 16.30
C GLU A 185 4.79 3.51 15.97
N CYS A 186 3.73 3.27 16.77
CA CYS A 186 2.46 3.98 16.64
C CYS A 186 2.55 5.30 17.43
N VAL A 187 2.59 6.42 16.73
CA VAL A 187 2.76 7.76 17.31
C VAL A 187 1.89 8.77 16.59
N GLU A 188 1.54 9.85 17.28
CA GLU A 188 0.91 11.01 16.64
C GLU A 188 1.87 11.69 15.67
N ILE A 189 1.34 12.31 14.61
CA ILE A 189 2.16 12.94 13.57
C ILE A 189 3.00 14.12 14.14
N GLU A 190 2.46 14.83 15.10
CA GLU A 190 3.16 15.91 15.82
C GLU A 190 4.41 15.38 16.52
N LYS A 191 4.26 14.21 17.18
CA LYS A 191 5.38 13.57 17.86
C LYS A 191 6.45 13.10 16.89
N PHE A 192 6.05 12.54 15.74
CA PHE A 192 7.01 12.22 14.68
C PHE A 192 7.78 13.45 14.20
N CYS A 193 7.12 14.59 14.02
CA CYS A 193 7.76 15.85 13.64
C CYS A 193 8.76 16.33 14.70
N GLU A 194 8.41 16.24 15.99
CA GLU A 194 9.32 16.60 17.09
C GLU A 194 10.58 15.73 17.12
N LEU A 195 10.45 14.41 16.86
CA LEU A 195 11.59 13.47 16.84
C LEU A 195 12.55 13.69 15.66
N ASN A 196 12.18 14.53 14.70
CA ASN A 196 12.91 14.73 13.44
C ASN A 196 13.34 16.20 13.19
N ASN A 197 13.10 17.09 14.16
CA ASN A 197 13.66 18.44 14.22
C ASN A 197 14.93 18.43 15.06
#